data_952c52dadebeeebc914ef406058b70f1
#
_entry.id   952c52dadebeeebc914ef406058b70f1
#
_cell.length_a   1.000
_cell.length_b   1.000
_cell.length_c   1.000
_cell.angle_alpha   90.00
_cell.angle_beta   90.00
_cell.angle_gamma   90.00
#
_symmetry.space_group_name_H-M   'P 1'
#
loop_
_entity.id
_entity.type
_entity.pdbx_description
1 polymer ?
#
loop_
_entity_poly.entity_id
_entity_poly.type
_entity_poly.pdbx_seq_one_letter_code
_entity_poly.pdbx_strand_id
1 'polypeptide(L)'
;MREKLKKFCESPRSIIAGYSAAVLFFCTVFTRLILKTDDGHFLGILHRSGFTVPAWLHERYTTVSGRIVGEWLMINFLRLPLIFWKLFIAALIIYIMWFICCISDFFGEKTDARRRYIFACAVPLAVFLPCLNPSVFWFAGSFTFLVPFAA
;
A
#
# COMPACT_ATOMS: atom_id res chain seq x y z
N MET A 1 9.16 -34.49 -3.52
CA MET A 1 8.44 -33.29 -3.07
C MET A 1 9.23 -32.52 -1.99
N ARG A 2 9.76 -33.18 -0.96
CA ARG A 2 10.55 -32.55 0.14
C ARG A 2 11.80 -31.79 -0.35
N GLU A 3 12.57 -32.34 -1.30
CA GLU A 3 13.78 -31.65 -1.82
C GLU A 3 13.47 -30.38 -2.62
N LYS A 4 12.38 -30.37 -3.39
CA LYS A 4 11.95 -29.16 -4.12
C LYS A 4 11.51 -28.05 -3.16
N LEU A 5 10.81 -28.40 -2.07
CA LEU A 5 10.45 -27.47 -1.00
C LEU A 5 11.69 -26.93 -0.29
N LYS A 6 12.67 -27.78 0.03
CA LYS A 6 13.93 -27.36 0.66
C LYS A 6 14.70 -26.35 -0.21
N LYS A 7 14.88 -26.66 -1.52
CA LYS A 7 15.51 -25.75 -2.48
C LYS A 7 14.74 -24.43 -2.64
N PHE A 8 13.40 -24.47 -2.59
CA PHE A 8 12.60 -23.25 -2.62
C PHE A 8 12.81 -22.41 -1.36
N CYS A 9 12.78 -23.03 -0.16
CA CYS A 9 13.00 -22.32 1.11
C CYS A 9 14.40 -21.70 1.22
N GLU A 10 15.41 -22.28 0.56
CA GLU A 10 16.76 -21.74 0.49
C GLU A 10 16.93 -20.64 -0.56
N SER A 11 15.96 -20.49 -1.47
CA SER A 11 16.00 -19.50 -2.54
C SER A 11 15.68 -18.08 -2.02
N PRO A 12 16.35 -17.02 -2.51
CA PRO A 12 15.97 -15.63 -2.23
C PRO A 12 14.49 -15.32 -2.56
N ARG A 13 13.92 -15.97 -3.55
CA ARG A 13 12.51 -15.83 -3.95
C ARG A 13 11.53 -16.24 -2.86
N SER A 14 11.91 -17.16 -1.97
CA SER A 14 11.05 -17.55 -0.84
C SER A 14 10.85 -16.42 0.15
N ILE A 15 11.83 -15.53 0.29
CA ILE A 15 11.77 -14.35 1.16
C ILE A 15 10.71 -13.39 0.63
N ILE A 16 10.74 -13.11 -0.69
CA ILE A 16 9.73 -12.27 -1.34
C ILE A 16 8.34 -12.86 -1.19
N ALA A 17 8.19 -14.18 -1.44
CA ALA A 17 6.91 -14.86 -1.32
C ALA A 17 6.37 -14.82 0.12
N GLY A 18 7.21 -15.11 1.11
CA GLY A 18 6.84 -15.05 2.53
C GLY A 18 6.44 -13.64 2.97
N TYR A 19 7.22 -12.63 2.56
CA TYR A 19 6.89 -11.23 2.82
C TYR A 19 5.57 -10.81 2.19
N SER A 20 5.37 -11.17 0.91
CA SER A 20 4.13 -10.85 0.19
C SER A 20 2.90 -11.49 0.86
N ALA A 21 3.03 -12.74 1.30
CA ALA A 21 1.95 -13.41 2.04
C ALA A 21 1.66 -12.73 3.38
N ALA A 22 2.70 -12.33 4.12
CA ALA A 22 2.55 -11.57 5.36
C ALA A 22 1.88 -10.22 5.12
N VAL A 23 2.31 -9.46 4.11
CA VAL A 23 1.71 -8.16 3.75
C VAL A 23 0.24 -8.33 3.38
N LEU A 24 -0.10 -9.31 2.56
CA LEU A 24 -1.49 -9.61 2.20
C LEU A 24 -2.33 -9.92 3.44
N PHE A 25 -1.82 -10.76 4.34
CA PHE A 25 -2.50 -11.08 5.59
C PHE A 25 -2.71 -9.84 6.45
N PHE A 26 -1.66 -9.06 6.71
CA PHE A 26 -1.75 -7.86 7.54
C PHE A 26 -2.70 -6.81 6.93
N CYS A 27 -2.61 -6.55 5.64
CA CYS A 27 -3.51 -5.59 4.98
C CYS A 27 -4.96 -6.07 5.02
N THR A 28 -5.24 -7.35 4.83
CA THR A 28 -6.62 -7.85 4.87
C THR A 28 -7.22 -7.82 6.28
N VAL A 29 -6.42 -8.07 7.32
CA VAL A 29 -6.89 -8.14 8.71
C VAL A 29 -6.96 -6.76 9.36
N PHE A 30 -5.92 -5.94 9.23
CA PHE A 30 -5.75 -4.74 10.04
C PHE A 30 -6.21 -3.45 9.35
N THR A 31 -6.31 -3.41 8.00
CA THR A 31 -6.82 -2.21 7.33
C THR A 31 -8.32 -2.03 7.57
N ARG A 32 -8.73 -0.80 7.93
CA ARG A 32 -10.12 -0.48 8.26
C ARG A 32 -10.44 0.99 7.97
N LEU A 33 -11.73 1.25 7.75
CA LEU A 33 -12.25 2.62 7.71
C LEU A 33 -12.39 3.15 9.14
N ILE A 34 -11.98 4.39 9.35
CA ILE A 34 -12.15 5.09 10.63
C ILE A 34 -13.23 6.15 10.46
N LEU A 35 -14.48 5.77 10.73
CA LEU A 35 -15.67 6.61 10.46
C LEU A 35 -15.70 7.92 11.24
N LYS A 36 -14.96 8.04 12.32
CA LYS A 36 -14.87 9.28 13.15
C LYS A 36 -13.86 10.31 12.62
N THR A 37 -13.22 10.02 11.50
CA THR A 37 -12.17 10.84 10.87
C THR A 37 -12.57 11.20 9.46
N ASP A 38 -11.57 11.54 8.63
CA ASP A 38 -11.73 11.91 7.22
C ASP A 38 -12.50 10.87 6.40
N ASP A 39 -12.36 9.58 6.72
CA ASP A 39 -13.08 8.51 6.02
C ASP A 39 -14.61 8.69 6.13
N GLY A 40 -15.09 9.04 7.33
CA GLY A 40 -16.52 9.32 7.54
C GLY A 40 -16.97 10.58 6.83
N HIS A 41 -16.11 11.61 6.78
CA HIS A 41 -16.37 12.83 6.02
C HIS A 41 -16.50 12.55 4.52
N PHE A 42 -15.59 11.80 3.93
CA PHE A 42 -15.62 11.44 2.51
C PHE A 42 -16.80 10.53 2.18
N LEU A 43 -17.16 9.59 3.05
CA LEU A 43 -18.38 8.80 2.89
C LEU A 43 -19.63 9.69 2.90
N GLY A 44 -19.69 10.66 3.80
CA GLY A 44 -20.79 11.63 3.87
C GLY A 44 -20.93 12.48 2.60
N ILE A 45 -19.80 12.85 1.99
CA ILE A 45 -19.76 13.59 0.72
C ILE A 45 -20.36 12.75 -0.44
N LEU A 46 -20.03 11.47 -0.49
CA LEU A 46 -20.56 10.57 -1.52
C LEU A 46 -22.09 10.48 -1.54
N HIS A 47 -22.75 10.69 -0.39
CA HIS A 47 -24.19 10.60 -0.23
C HIS A 47 -24.91 11.96 -0.38
N ARG A 48 -24.17 13.05 -0.69
CA ARG A 48 -24.80 14.36 -0.95
C ARG A 48 -25.58 14.36 -2.25
N SER A 49 -26.76 14.95 -2.23
CA SER A 49 -27.53 15.20 -3.45
C SER A 49 -26.74 16.09 -4.40
N GLY A 50 -26.67 15.72 -5.68
CA GLY A 50 -25.93 16.47 -6.70
C GLY A 50 -24.41 16.28 -6.68
N PHE A 51 -23.86 15.34 -5.87
CA PHE A 51 -22.43 15.06 -5.86
C PHE A 51 -21.93 14.54 -7.20
N THR A 52 -20.92 15.21 -7.76
CA THR A 52 -20.16 14.71 -8.90
C THR A 52 -18.66 14.74 -8.59
N VAL A 53 -17.94 13.70 -9.00
CA VAL A 53 -16.49 13.60 -8.76
C VAL A 53 -15.72 14.77 -9.36
N PRO A 54 -15.97 15.20 -10.63
CA PRO A 54 -15.24 16.31 -11.21
C PRO A 54 -15.43 17.64 -10.46
N ALA A 55 -16.67 17.98 -10.08
CA ALA A 55 -16.94 19.21 -9.34
C ALA A 55 -16.29 19.19 -7.96
N TRP A 56 -16.35 18.07 -7.27
CA TRP A 56 -15.70 17.91 -5.98
C TRP A 56 -14.16 18.00 -6.07
N LEU A 57 -13.56 17.37 -7.07
CA LEU A 57 -12.11 17.47 -7.29
C LEU A 57 -11.67 18.89 -7.63
N HIS A 58 -12.47 19.63 -8.43
CA HIS A 58 -12.19 21.02 -8.74
C HIS A 58 -12.22 21.89 -7.47
N GLU A 59 -13.25 21.73 -6.63
CA GLU A 59 -13.36 22.41 -5.35
C GLU A 59 -12.14 22.08 -4.45
N ARG A 60 -11.79 20.81 -4.31
CA ARG A 60 -10.64 20.37 -3.50
C ARG A 60 -9.33 20.95 -4.00
N TYR A 61 -9.11 20.97 -5.30
CA TYR A 61 -7.90 21.52 -5.89
C TYR A 61 -7.75 23.01 -5.61
N THR A 62 -8.84 23.77 -5.72
CA THR A 62 -8.80 25.23 -5.55
C THR A 62 -8.79 25.68 -4.09
N THR A 63 -9.31 24.87 -3.16
CA THR A 63 -9.52 25.30 -1.77
C THR A 63 -8.61 24.63 -0.75
N VAL A 64 -8.20 23.38 -0.97
CA VAL A 64 -7.57 22.58 0.10
C VAL A 64 -6.25 21.96 -0.31
N SER A 65 -6.18 21.29 -1.45
CA SER A 65 -5.07 20.38 -1.75
C SER A 65 -4.87 20.16 -3.25
N GLY A 66 -3.61 20.22 -3.71
CA GLY A 66 -3.24 19.84 -5.08
C GLY A 66 -3.17 18.32 -5.34
N ARG A 67 -3.61 17.45 -4.41
CA ARG A 67 -3.47 15.99 -4.49
C ARG A 67 -4.58 15.32 -5.30
N ILE A 68 -4.87 15.83 -6.50
CA ILE A 68 -6.01 15.40 -7.32
C ILE A 68 -6.02 13.89 -7.57
N VAL A 69 -4.87 13.30 -7.92
CA VAL A 69 -4.78 11.87 -8.27
C VAL A 69 -5.11 10.99 -7.05
N GLY A 70 -4.52 11.30 -5.90
CA GLY A 70 -4.79 10.55 -4.66
C GLY A 70 -6.24 10.67 -4.22
N GLU A 71 -6.82 11.86 -4.27
CA GLU A 71 -8.21 12.10 -3.91
C GLU A 71 -9.19 11.47 -4.92
N TRP A 72 -8.87 11.52 -6.21
CA TRP A 72 -9.64 10.83 -7.25
C TRP A 72 -9.66 9.31 -7.03
N LEU A 73 -8.50 8.70 -6.79
CA LEU A 73 -8.42 7.29 -6.45
C LEU A 73 -9.23 6.98 -5.19
N MET A 74 -9.03 7.73 -4.13
CA MET A 74 -9.69 7.56 -2.85
C MET A 74 -11.22 7.54 -3.00
N ILE A 75 -11.80 8.54 -3.66
CA ILE A 75 -13.25 8.65 -3.80
C ILE A 75 -13.84 7.51 -4.67
N ASN A 76 -13.09 7.02 -5.67
CA ASN A 76 -13.52 5.89 -6.47
C ASN A 76 -13.40 4.56 -5.70
N PHE A 77 -12.36 4.38 -4.89
CA PHE A 77 -12.23 3.19 -4.04
C PHE A 77 -13.30 3.14 -2.94
N LEU A 78 -13.75 4.30 -2.41
CA LEU A 78 -14.87 4.34 -1.45
C LEU A 78 -16.20 3.83 -2.03
N ARG A 79 -16.36 3.81 -3.35
CA ARG A 79 -17.53 3.25 -4.04
C ARG A 79 -17.46 1.74 -4.21
N LEU A 80 -16.27 1.16 -4.05
CA LEU A 80 -16.04 -0.26 -4.22
C LEU A 80 -16.10 -0.98 -2.86
N PRO A 81 -16.36 -2.30 -2.84
CA PRO A 81 -16.17 -3.09 -1.63
C PRO A 81 -14.77 -2.91 -1.05
N LEU A 82 -14.69 -2.81 0.28
CA LEU A 82 -13.47 -2.51 1.02
C LEU A 82 -12.29 -3.46 0.69
N ILE A 83 -12.59 -4.68 0.25
CA ILE A 83 -11.57 -5.65 -0.12
C ILE A 83 -10.69 -5.18 -1.28
N PHE A 84 -11.24 -4.44 -2.24
CA PHE A 84 -10.46 -3.92 -3.37
C PHE A 84 -9.40 -2.93 -2.89
N TRP A 85 -9.75 -2.04 -1.95
CA TRP A 85 -8.77 -1.15 -1.35
C TRP A 85 -7.69 -1.92 -0.57
N LYS A 86 -8.07 -2.91 0.23
CA LYS A 86 -7.12 -3.73 0.99
C LYS A 86 -6.11 -4.44 0.08
N LEU A 87 -6.58 -5.02 -1.02
CA LEU A 87 -5.74 -5.66 -2.02
C LEU A 87 -4.85 -4.64 -2.76
N PHE A 88 -5.39 -3.47 -3.08
CA PHE A 88 -4.64 -2.40 -3.73
C PHE A 88 -3.46 -1.92 -2.86
N ILE A 89 -3.70 -1.67 -1.57
CA ILE A 89 -2.64 -1.27 -0.63
C ILE A 89 -1.59 -2.38 -0.47
N ALA A 90 -2.03 -3.62 -0.34
CA ALA A 90 -1.11 -4.76 -0.28
C ALA A 90 -0.24 -4.85 -1.56
N ALA A 91 -0.85 -4.68 -2.74
CA ALA A 91 -0.13 -4.69 -4.01
C ALA A 91 0.90 -3.56 -4.10
N LEU A 92 0.57 -2.34 -3.64
CA LEU A 92 1.51 -1.21 -3.60
C LEU A 92 2.72 -1.51 -2.69
N ILE A 93 2.49 -2.04 -1.50
CA ILE A 93 3.58 -2.38 -0.57
C ILE A 93 4.47 -3.47 -1.16
N ILE A 94 3.88 -4.50 -1.78
CA ILE A 94 4.62 -5.57 -2.45
C ILE A 94 5.40 -5.02 -3.64
N TYR A 95 4.82 -4.09 -4.40
CA TYR A 95 5.49 -3.43 -5.53
C TYR A 95 6.70 -2.62 -5.05
N ILE A 96 6.55 -1.80 -4.01
CA ILE A 96 7.66 -1.03 -3.43
C ILE A 96 8.77 -1.96 -2.97
N MET A 97 8.44 -3.03 -2.26
CA MET A 97 9.41 -4.02 -1.80
C MET A 97 10.13 -4.69 -2.98
N TRP A 98 9.38 -5.13 -4.00
CA TRP A 98 9.96 -5.73 -5.20
C TRP A 98 10.90 -4.76 -5.92
N PHE A 99 10.51 -3.49 -6.03
CA PHE A 99 11.34 -2.45 -6.65
C PHE A 99 12.65 -2.23 -5.87
N ILE A 100 12.60 -2.20 -4.54
CA ILE A 100 13.81 -2.12 -3.69
C ILE A 100 14.71 -3.35 -3.90
N CYS A 101 14.13 -4.55 -4.04
CA CYS A 101 14.90 -5.75 -4.36
C CYS A 101 15.59 -5.64 -5.72
N CYS A 102 14.89 -5.13 -6.76
CA CYS A 102 15.47 -4.92 -8.08
C CYS A 102 16.63 -3.91 -8.04
N ILE A 103 16.48 -2.79 -7.34
CA ILE A 103 17.55 -1.81 -7.13
C ILE A 103 18.73 -2.47 -6.40
N SER A 104 18.47 -3.23 -5.36
CA SER A 104 19.49 -3.95 -4.61
C SER A 104 20.25 -4.96 -5.46
N ASP A 105 19.59 -5.61 -6.40
CA ASP A 105 20.24 -6.53 -7.35
C ASP A 105 21.09 -5.80 -8.40
N PHE A 106 20.64 -4.61 -8.82
CA PHE A 106 21.38 -3.79 -9.79
C PHE A 106 22.71 -3.27 -9.24
N PHE A 107 22.73 -2.83 -7.97
CA PHE A 107 23.92 -2.26 -7.33
C PHE A 107 24.73 -3.28 -6.51
N GLY A 108 24.21 -4.47 -6.25
CA GLY A 108 24.80 -5.42 -5.32
C GLY A 108 25.66 -6.49 -5.97
N GLU A 109 26.70 -6.95 -5.26
CA GLU A 109 27.47 -8.13 -5.65
C GLU A 109 26.64 -9.41 -5.53
N LYS A 110 26.90 -10.38 -6.43
CA LYS A 110 26.10 -11.63 -6.54
C LYS A 110 26.24 -12.56 -5.31
N THR A 111 27.22 -12.35 -4.47
CA THR A 111 27.61 -13.29 -3.40
C THR A 111 26.64 -13.40 -2.23
N ASP A 112 25.73 -12.43 -2.00
CA ASP A 112 24.87 -12.44 -0.79
C ASP A 112 23.42 -12.00 -1.05
N ALA A 113 22.82 -12.51 -2.14
CA ALA A 113 21.46 -12.15 -2.55
C ALA A 113 20.42 -12.36 -1.43
N ARG A 114 20.56 -13.40 -0.61
CA ARG A 114 19.61 -13.69 0.47
C ARG A 114 19.62 -12.61 1.55
N ARG A 115 20.78 -12.14 1.98
CA ARG A 115 20.89 -11.07 3.00
C ARG A 115 20.37 -9.76 2.47
N ARG A 116 20.69 -9.42 1.20
CA ARG A 116 20.16 -8.22 0.54
C ARG A 116 18.65 -8.21 0.50
N TYR A 117 18.02 -9.34 0.17
CA TYR A 117 16.58 -9.44 0.11
C TYR A 117 15.91 -9.36 1.49
N ILE A 118 16.52 -9.97 2.53
CA ILE A 118 16.05 -9.78 3.91
C ILE A 118 16.10 -8.30 4.28
N PHE A 119 17.22 -7.62 3.98
CA PHE A 119 17.38 -6.20 4.25
C PHE A 119 16.37 -5.36 3.44
N ALA A 120 16.23 -5.62 2.15
CA ALA A 120 15.28 -4.93 1.29
C ALA A 120 13.82 -5.10 1.75
N CYS A 121 13.46 -6.25 2.31
CA CYS A 121 12.15 -6.47 2.91
C CYS A 121 12.01 -5.78 4.29
N ALA A 122 13.11 -5.70 5.05
CA ALA A 122 13.10 -5.07 6.37
C ALA A 122 12.98 -3.54 6.30
N VAL A 123 13.56 -2.91 5.27
CA VAL A 123 13.53 -1.43 5.11
C VAL A 123 12.09 -0.89 5.04
N PRO A 124 11.20 -1.38 4.17
CA PRO A 124 9.81 -0.91 4.15
C PRO A 124 9.11 -1.13 5.49
N LEU A 125 9.38 -2.26 6.17
CA LEU A 125 8.81 -2.50 7.50
C LEU A 125 9.31 -1.47 8.51
N ALA A 126 10.61 -1.20 8.55
CA ALA A 126 11.19 -0.22 9.47
C ALA A 126 10.66 1.20 9.23
N VAL A 127 10.49 1.58 7.96
CA VAL A 127 9.95 2.90 7.58
C VAL A 127 8.45 2.99 7.85
N PHE A 128 7.69 1.94 7.54
CA PHE A 128 6.24 1.97 7.66
C PHE A 128 5.74 1.59 9.07
N LEU A 129 6.51 0.84 9.88
CA LEU A 129 6.08 0.44 11.23
C LEU A 129 5.66 1.63 12.11
N PRO A 130 6.41 2.74 12.22
CA PRO A 130 5.96 3.91 12.98
C PRO A 130 4.73 4.60 12.37
N CYS A 131 4.55 4.46 11.05
CA CYS A 131 3.50 5.12 10.28
C CYS A 131 2.37 4.16 9.85
N LEU A 132 2.44 2.87 10.22
CA LEU A 132 1.51 1.84 9.75
C LEU A 132 0.06 2.16 10.09
N ASN A 133 -0.19 2.69 11.28
CA ASN A 133 -1.55 2.98 11.71
C ASN A 133 -2.17 4.16 10.94
N PRO A 134 -1.55 5.34 10.85
CA PRO A 134 -2.15 6.47 10.14
C PRO A 134 -1.96 6.44 8.62
N SER A 135 -0.93 5.77 8.09
CA SER A 135 -0.60 5.89 6.66
C SER A 135 -0.92 4.66 5.81
N VAL A 136 -1.01 3.47 6.40
CA VAL A 136 -1.24 2.23 5.66
C VAL A 136 -2.57 1.60 6.01
N PHE A 137 -2.88 1.51 7.32
CA PHE A 137 -4.10 0.84 7.79
C PHE A 137 -5.31 1.76 7.89
N TRP A 138 -5.13 3.05 7.74
CA TRP A 138 -6.18 4.04 7.65
C TRP A 138 -6.46 4.40 6.20
N PHE A 139 -7.72 4.34 5.77
CA PHE A 139 -8.12 4.48 4.37
C PHE A 139 -7.63 5.81 3.76
N ALA A 140 -8.04 6.94 4.28
CA ALA A 140 -7.64 8.26 3.75
C ALA A 140 -6.11 8.47 3.86
N GLY A 141 -5.49 7.99 4.93
CA GLY A 141 -4.04 8.06 5.12
C GLY A 141 -3.27 7.30 4.06
N SER A 142 -3.74 6.14 3.61
CA SER A 142 -3.08 5.36 2.57
C SER A 142 -3.01 6.11 1.22
N PHE A 143 -4.07 6.81 0.84
CA PHE A 143 -4.07 7.62 -0.38
C PHE A 143 -3.28 8.92 -0.24
N THR A 144 -3.17 9.45 0.97
CA THR A 144 -2.43 10.67 1.25
C THR A 144 -0.92 10.45 1.27
N PHE A 145 -0.46 9.31 1.79
CA PHE A 145 0.96 9.06 2.04
C PHE A 145 1.53 7.92 1.19
N LEU A 146 0.88 6.76 1.15
CA LEU A 146 1.43 5.58 0.47
C LEU A 146 1.36 5.68 -1.04
N VAL A 147 0.24 6.15 -1.61
CA VAL A 147 0.09 6.26 -3.08
C VAL A 147 1.10 7.22 -3.68
N PRO A 148 1.31 8.46 -3.17
CA PRO A 148 2.36 9.34 -3.68
C PRO A 148 3.77 8.79 -3.50
N PHE A 149 4.01 7.97 -2.47
CA PHE A 149 5.32 7.36 -2.26
C PHE A 149 5.62 6.23 -3.27
N ALA A 150 4.59 5.56 -3.77
CA ALA A 150 4.72 4.46 -4.73
C ALA A 150 4.76 4.94 -6.21
N ALA A 151 4.36 6.18 -6.49
CA ALA A 151 4.35 6.78 -7.82
C ALA A 151 5.72 7.33 -8.21
#